data_b1fa0e6a8be3a044ae7dbaf5b9b29a34
#
_entry.id   b1fa0e6a8be3a044ae7dbaf5b9b29a34
#
_cell.length_a   1.000
_cell.length_b   1.000
_cell.length_c   1.000
_cell.angle_alpha   90.00
_cell.angle_beta   90.00
_cell.angle_gamma   90.00
#
_symmetry.space_group_name_H-M   'P 1'
#
loop_
_entity.id
_entity.type
_entity.pdbx_description
1 polymer ?
#
loop_
_entity_poly.entity_id
_entity_poly.type
_entity_poly.pdbx_seq_one_letter_code
_entity_poly.pdbx_strand_id
1 'polypeptide(L)'
;MVSDTMEKGDIVWLEYDAWTVNPNGTQTLFDTTHEEVAKKEGKLEEKKVYLETPIVVGRGRLFEGLEAAILAAKVGEAKEVLIPPEKGAGGRDPRLVELRTEREFLRQEITPEAGMEVHIGGKRGTVTAVSAGRVRVDFNNPLAGKTLKYAFKVVRKAATPDERVRAVIDMDYGLGEQFKIRLE
;
A
#
# COMPACT_ATOMS: atom_id res chain seq x y z
N MET A 1 -26.56 8.53 17.18
CA MET A 1 -25.80 9.20 16.11
C MET A 1 -24.38 8.67 16.17
N VAL A 2 -23.87 8.12 15.07
CA VAL A 2 -22.46 7.70 14.99
C VAL A 2 -21.62 8.99 14.96
N SER A 3 -20.59 9.06 15.79
CA SER A 3 -19.68 10.22 15.81
C SER A 3 -18.96 10.33 14.44
N ASP A 4 -18.94 11.54 13.86
CA ASP A 4 -18.21 11.80 12.62
C ASP A 4 -16.69 11.79 12.80
N THR A 5 -16.20 11.72 14.05
CA THR A 5 -14.78 11.63 14.39
C THR A 5 -14.31 10.19 14.46
N MET A 6 -13.07 9.96 14.03
CA MET A 6 -12.44 8.63 14.04
C MET A 6 -11.74 8.37 15.38
N GLU A 7 -11.85 7.13 15.86
CA GLU A 7 -11.15 6.64 17.04
C GLU A 7 -10.38 5.36 16.72
N LYS A 8 -9.35 5.06 17.52
CA LYS A 8 -8.65 3.77 17.38
C LYS A 8 -9.60 2.60 17.62
N GLY A 9 -9.59 1.62 16.74
CA GLY A 9 -10.49 0.48 16.75
C GLY A 9 -11.75 0.67 15.90
N ASP A 10 -11.98 1.87 15.37
CA ASP A 10 -13.04 2.05 14.39
C ASP A 10 -12.72 1.33 13.08
N ILE A 11 -13.77 0.83 12.43
CA ILE A 11 -13.69 0.29 11.09
C ILE A 11 -14.31 1.30 10.14
N VAL A 12 -13.54 1.72 9.15
CA VAL A 12 -13.94 2.73 8.17
C VAL A 12 -13.62 2.24 6.76
N TRP A 13 -14.36 2.73 5.78
CA TRP A 13 -14.06 2.52 4.37
C TRP A 13 -13.41 3.76 3.79
N LEU A 14 -12.28 3.56 3.13
CA LEU A 14 -11.50 4.60 2.48
C LEU A 14 -11.58 4.50 0.97
N GLU A 15 -11.80 5.63 0.33
CA GLU A 15 -11.37 5.89 -1.04
C GLU A 15 -10.06 6.67 -0.98
N TYR A 16 -9.10 6.31 -1.82
CA TYR A 16 -7.82 7.01 -1.86
C TYR A 16 -7.08 6.83 -3.18
N ASP A 17 -6.21 7.79 -3.43
CA ASP A 17 -5.16 7.73 -4.42
C ASP A 17 -3.82 7.99 -3.74
N ALA A 18 -2.79 7.21 -4.09
CA ALA A 18 -1.51 7.24 -3.41
C ALA A 18 -0.34 7.35 -4.40
N TRP A 19 0.49 8.36 -4.19
CA TRP A 19 1.66 8.63 -5.01
C TRP A 19 2.94 8.65 -4.19
N THR A 20 4.05 8.26 -4.82
CA THR A 20 5.38 8.65 -4.36
C THR A 20 5.70 10.03 -4.93
N VAL A 21 6.32 10.89 -4.12
CA VAL A 21 6.76 12.23 -4.52
C VAL A 21 8.28 12.27 -4.58
N ASN A 22 8.82 12.55 -5.76
CA ASN A 22 10.26 12.68 -5.97
C ASN A 22 10.75 14.09 -5.55
N PRO A 23 12.06 14.26 -5.27
CA PRO A 23 12.62 15.57 -4.90
C PRO A 23 12.41 16.68 -5.94
N ASN A 24 12.25 16.31 -7.23
CA ASN A 24 11.95 17.23 -8.32
C ASN A 24 10.45 17.57 -8.44
N GLY A 25 9.61 17.09 -7.50
CA GLY A 25 8.17 17.33 -7.48
C GLY A 25 7.35 16.39 -8.36
N THR A 26 7.98 15.51 -9.15
CA THR A 26 7.22 14.53 -9.94
C THR A 26 6.56 13.50 -9.04
N GLN A 27 5.33 13.12 -9.39
CA GLN A 27 4.54 12.14 -8.65
C GLN A 27 4.38 10.88 -9.49
N THR A 28 4.41 9.72 -8.83
CA THR A 28 4.18 8.43 -9.47
C THR A 28 3.15 7.67 -8.66
N LEU A 29 2.02 7.35 -9.27
CA LEU A 29 0.96 6.56 -8.65
C LEU A 29 1.52 5.17 -8.29
N PHE A 30 1.28 4.72 -7.05
CA PHE A 30 1.65 3.36 -6.63
C PHE A 30 0.45 2.55 -6.13
N ASP A 31 -0.65 3.22 -5.73
CA ASP A 31 -1.89 2.55 -5.32
C ASP A 31 -3.09 3.49 -5.47
N THR A 32 -4.28 2.95 -5.75
CA THR A 32 -5.53 3.71 -5.84
C THR A 32 -6.74 2.78 -5.68
N THR A 33 -7.85 3.34 -5.17
CA THR A 33 -9.17 2.71 -5.16
C THR A 33 -10.03 3.13 -6.37
N HIS A 34 -9.53 4.04 -7.22
CA HIS A 34 -10.25 4.58 -8.37
C HIS A 34 -9.73 4.00 -9.69
N GLU A 35 -10.54 3.24 -10.38
CA GLU A 35 -10.19 2.61 -11.68
C GLU A 35 -9.80 3.65 -12.74
N GLU A 36 -10.50 4.79 -12.78
CA GLU A 36 -10.22 5.86 -13.74
C GLU A 36 -8.83 6.48 -13.53
N VAL A 37 -8.41 6.63 -12.27
CA VAL A 37 -7.07 7.14 -11.93
C VAL A 37 -6.01 6.12 -12.35
N ALA A 38 -6.23 4.83 -12.08
CA ALA A 38 -5.34 3.76 -12.51
C ALA A 38 -5.19 3.71 -14.04
N LYS A 39 -6.29 3.85 -14.79
CA LYS A 39 -6.27 3.93 -16.26
C LYS A 39 -5.47 5.12 -16.77
N LYS A 40 -5.73 6.31 -16.21
CA LYS A 40 -5.05 7.56 -16.59
C LYS A 40 -3.54 7.50 -16.38
N GLU A 41 -3.10 6.88 -15.30
CA GLU A 41 -1.70 6.74 -14.92
C GLU A 41 -1.02 5.50 -15.55
N GLY A 42 -1.74 4.72 -16.37
CA GLY A 42 -1.22 3.50 -16.99
C GLY A 42 -0.88 2.39 -15.99
N LYS A 43 -1.59 2.37 -14.86
CA LYS A 43 -1.40 1.42 -13.74
C LYS A 43 -2.62 0.52 -13.52
N LEU A 44 -3.44 0.35 -14.54
CA LEU A 44 -4.61 -0.53 -14.47
C LEU A 44 -4.17 -1.98 -14.31
N GLU A 45 -4.67 -2.63 -13.28
CA GLU A 45 -4.47 -4.05 -13.01
C GLU A 45 -5.77 -4.81 -13.28
N GLU A 46 -5.78 -5.76 -14.23
CA GLU A 46 -6.98 -6.51 -14.67
C GLU A 46 -7.67 -7.30 -13.54
N LYS A 47 -6.90 -7.72 -12.52
CA LYS A 47 -7.42 -8.54 -11.41
C LYS A 47 -7.74 -7.74 -10.15
N LYS A 48 -7.45 -6.44 -10.13
CA LYS A 48 -7.71 -5.57 -8.98
C LYS A 48 -9.14 -5.06 -9.05
N VAL A 49 -9.86 -5.24 -7.96
CA VAL A 49 -11.19 -4.63 -7.77
C VAL A 49 -10.97 -3.24 -7.18
N TYR A 50 -11.42 -2.22 -7.90
CA TYR A 50 -11.31 -0.82 -7.49
C TYR A 50 -12.56 -0.42 -6.72
N LEU A 51 -12.50 -0.52 -5.41
CA LEU A 51 -13.59 -0.18 -4.49
C LEU A 51 -13.04 0.46 -3.22
N GLU A 52 -13.94 1.11 -2.47
CA GLU A 52 -13.61 1.56 -1.12
C GLU A 52 -13.04 0.41 -0.28
N THR A 53 -11.92 0.66 0.40
CA THR A 53 -11.22 -0.38 1.14
C THR A 53 -11.51 -0.27 2.63
N PRO A 54 -12.03 -1.33 3.28
CA PRO A 54 -12.23 -1.33 4.71
C PRO A 54 -10.90 -1.42 5.45
N ILE A 55 -10.76 -0.61 6.51
CA ILE A 55 -9.59 -0.61 7.39
C ILE A 55 -10.00 -0.52 8.86
N VAL A 56 -9.15 -1.05 9.75
CA VAL A 56 -9.26 -0.83 11.20
C VAL A 56 -8.26 0.24 11.60
N VAL A 57 -8.76 1.38 12.08
CA VAL A 57 -7.93 2.50 12.54
C VAL A 57 -7.15 2.11 13.80
N GLY A 58 -5.85 2.40 13.84
CA GLY A 58 -5.01 2.13 15.02
C GLY A 58 -4.47 0.70 15.12
N ARG A 59 -4.58 -0.12 14.07
CA ARG A 59 -4.04 -1.49 14.03
C ARG A 59 -2.64 -1.62 13.40
N GLY A 60 -2.01 -0.49 13.03
CA GLY A 60 -0.66 -0.47 12.45
C GLY A 60 -0.56 -1.13 11.06
N ARG A 61 -1.69 -1.30 10.36
CA ARG A 61 -1.72 -1.77 8.96
C ARG A 61 -1.47 -0.66 7.96
N LEU A 62 -1.58 0.60 8.40
CA LEU A 62 -1.33 1.79 7.60
C LEU A 62 -0.01 2.45 8.02
N PHE A 63 0.52 3.31 7.16
CA PHE A 63 1.62 4.18 7.55
C PHE A 63 1.18 5.14 8.66
N GLU A 64 2.07 5.39 9.62
CA GLU A 64 1.78 6.24 10.79
C GLU A 64 1.21 7.62 10.40
N GLY A 65 1.78 8.23 9.36
CA GLY A 65 1.32 9.52 8.85
C GLY A 65 -0.09 9.48 8.27
N LEU A 66 -0.46 8.40 7.58
CA LEU A 66 -1.81 8.21 7.04
C LEU A 66 -2.80 7.95 8.17
N GLU A 67 -2.44 7.12 9.14
CA GLU A 67 -3.29 6.80 10.28
C GLU A 67 -3.60 8.05 11.11
N ALA A 68 -2.60 8.89 11.37
CA ALA A 68 -2.79 10.19 12.04
C ALA A 68 -3.72 11.13 11.25
N ALA A 69 -3.59 11.16 9.92
CA ALA A 69 -4.45 11.97 9.07
C ALA A 69 -5.91 11.49 9.06
N ILE A 70 -6.13 10.16 9.07
CA ILE A 70 -7.47 9.56 9.17
C ILE A 70 -8.11 9.88 10.50
N LEU A 71 -7.39 9.76 11.63
CA LEU A 71 -7.89 10.10 12.96
C LEU A 71 -8.32 11.58 13.06
N ALA A 72 -7.67 12.47 12.30
CA ALA A 72 -7.98 13.90 12.25
C ALA A 72 -9.03 14.27 11.17
N ALA A 73 -9.54 13.30 10.42
CA ALA A 73 -10.55 13.51 9.38
C ALA A 73 -11.97 13.32 9.93
N LYS A 74 -12.95 13.76 9.14
CA LYS A 74 -14.38 13.45 9.36
C LYS A 74 -14.91 12.59 8.23
N VAL A 75 -15.98 11.85 8.51
CA VAL A 75 -16.69 11.10 7.47
C VAL A 75 -17.18 12.06 6.37
N GLY A 76 -16.92 11.70 5.11
CA GLY A 76 -17.27 12.50 3.93
C GLY A 76 -16.28 13.60 3.56
N GLU A 77 -15.28 13.89 4.43
CA GLU A 77 -14.27 14.91 4.17
C GLU A 77 -13.13 14.36 3.30
N ALA A 78 -12.86 15.01 2.16
CA ALA A 78 -11.68 14.70 1.36
C ALA A 78 -10.46 15.46 1.91
N LYS A 79 -9.35 14.76 2.09
CA LYS A 79 -8.10 15.31 2.59
C LYS A 79 -6.92 14.86 1.77
N GLU A 80 -5.88 15.70 1.74
CA GLU A 80 -4.56 15.33 1.25
C GLU A 80 -3.55 15.36 2.40
N VAL A 81 -2.62 14.41 2.39
CA VAL A 81 -1.52 14.36 3.35
C VAL A 81 -0.22 13.98 2.65
N LEU A 82 0.86 14.67 3.02
CA LEU A 82 2.22 14.30 2.67
C LEU A 82 2.85 13.57 3.86
N ILE A 83 3.37 12.39 3.60
CA ILE A 83 3.93 11.50 4.61
C ILE A 83 5.44 11.38 4.32
N PRO A 84 6.29 11.94 5.18
CA PRO A 84 7.73 11.79 5.05
C PRO A 84 8.14 10.33 5.31
N PRO A 85 9.33 9.90 4.84
CA PRO A 85 9.78 8.52 4.97
C PRO A 85 9.68 7.96 6.38
N GLU A 86 9.99 8.76 7.41
CA GLU A 86 10.02 8.34 8.82
C GLU A 86 8.64 7.95 9.34
N LYS A 87 7.57 8.55 8.80
CA LYS A 87 6.17 8.26 9.12
C LYS A 87 5.48 7.41 8.06
N GLY A 88 6.23 7.01 7.03
CA GLY A 88 5.81 6.15 5.94
C GLY A 88 6.51 4.80 5.97
N ALA A 89 7.18 4.44 4.88
CA ALA A 89 7.86 3.15 4.71
C ALA A 89 9.27 3.09 5.34
N GLY A 90 9.67 4.11 6.10
CA GLY A 90 11.01 4.23 6.68
C GLY A 90 12.07 4.68 5.68
N GLY A 91 13.30 4.87 6.18
CA GLY A 91 14.46 5.15 5.36
C GLY A 91 14.95 3.91 4.60
N ARG A 92 15.73 4.12 3.54
CA ARG A 92 16.42 3.02 2.84
C ARG A 92 17.59 2.54 3.70
N ASP A 93 17.74 1.23 3.85
CA ASP A 93 18.87 0.60 4.48
C ASP A 93 19.89 0.14 3.42
N PRO A 94 21.10 0.72 3.35
CA PRO A 94 22.13 0.29 2.39
C PRO A 94 22.54 -1.18 2.55
N ARG A 95 22.36 -1.78 3.74
CA ARG A 95 22.68 -3.19 4.02
C ARG A 95 21.71 -4.15 3.31
N LEU A 96 20.54 -3.66 2.90
CA LEU A 96 19.57 -4.41 2.11
C LEU A 96 19.84 -4.32 0.60
N VAL A 97 20.91 -3.62 0.18
CA VAL A 97 21.37 -3.61 -1.20
C VAL A 97 22.50 -4.61 -1.31
N GLU A 98 22.23 -5.76 -1.93
CA GLU A 98 23.18 -6.87 -2.02
C GLU A 98 23.72 -7.02 -3.44
N LEU A 99 24.99 -7.44 -3.52
CA LEU A 99 25.61 -7.81 -4.78
C LEU A 99 25.58 -9.34 -4.90
N ARG A 100 24.92 -9.84 -5.95
CA ARG A 100 24.76 -11.26 -6.26
C ARG A 100 25.50 -11.62 -7.53
N THR A 101 25.76 -12.91 -7.76
CA THR A 101 26.32 -13.37 -9.01
C THR A 101 25.22 -13.61 -10.04
N GLU A 102 25.44 -13.27 -11.29
CA GLU A 102 24.48 -13.53 -12.38
C GLU A 102 24.19 -15.04 -12.51
N ARG A 103 25.17 -15.90 -12.18
CA ARG A 103 25.00 -17.36 -12.18
C ARG A 103 23.90 -17.85 -11.22
N GLU A 104 23.63 -17.12 -10.10
CA GLU A 104 22.55 -17.46 -9.18
C GLU A 104 21.17 -17.32 -9.82
N PHE A 105 21.01 -16.33 -10.69
CA PHE A 105 19.80 -16.08 -11.46
C PHE A 105 19.63 -17.09 -12.60
N LEU A 106 20.70 -17.33 -13.35
CA LEU A 106 20.69 -18.28 -14.47
C LEU A 106 20.37 -19.71 -14.01
N ARG A 107 20.76 -20.11 -12.80
CA ARG A 107 20.37 -21.42 -12.21
C ARG A 107 18.85 -21.53 -11.97
N GLN A 108 18.15 -20.42 -11.88
CA GLN A 108 16.69 -20.35 -11.72
C GLN A 108 16.01 -19.97 -13.05
N GLU A 109 16.74 -20.05 -14.16
CA GLU A 109 16.26 -19.69 -15.52
C GLU A 109 15.81 -18.23 -15.63
N ILE A 110 16.36 -17.36 -14.77
CA ILE A 110 16.08 -15.92 -14.78
C ILE A 110 17.24 -15.20 -15.45
N THR A 111 16.96 -14.41 -16.49
CA THR A 111 17.90 -13.43 -17.04
C THR A 111 17.65 -12.10 -16.34
N PRO A 112 18.58 -11.64 -15.46
CA PRO A 112 18.34 -10.44 -14.67
C PRO A 112 18.51 -9.19 -15.51
N GLU A 113 17.52 -8.28 -15.41
CA GLU A 113 17.54 -6.96 -16.05
C GLU A 113 17.26 -5.86 -15.03
N ALA A 114 17.83 -4.68 -15.21
CA ALA A 114 17.59 -3.54 -14.34
C ALA A 114 16.09 -3.17 -14.33
N GLY A 115 15.52 -3.01 -13.14
CA GLY A 115 14.09 -2.78 -12.92
C GLY A 115 13.27 -4.05 -12.68
N MET A 116 13.82 -5.24 -12.94
CA MET A 116 13.11 -6.50 -12.72
C MET A 116 12.92 -6.78 -11.24
N GLU A 117 11.72 -7.21 -10.86
CA GLU A 117 11.46 -7.78 -9.54
C GLU A 117 11.88 -9.25 -9.51
N VAL A 118 12.55 -9.63 -8.44
CA VAL A 118 13.09 -10.98 -8.26
C VAL A 118 12.82 -11.52 -6.86
N HIS A 119 12.70 -12.85 -6.77
CA HIS A 119 12.64 -13.56 -5.49
C HIS A 119 13.90 -14.41 -5.34
N ILE A 120 14.80 -14.00 -4.43
CA ILE A 120 16.07 -14.70 -4.22
C ILE A 120 16.29 -14.91 -2.72
N GLY A 121 16.62 -16.12 -2.35
CA GLY A 121 16.84 -16.49 -0.95
C GLY A 121 15.63 -16.25 -0.06
N GLY A 122 14.41 -16.42 -0.61
CA GLY A 122 13.16 -16.18 0.11
C GLY A 122 12.80 -14.70 0.30
N LYS A 123 13.58 -13.78 -0.29
CA LYS A 123 13.35 -12.32 -0.22
C LYS A 123 12.93 -11.77 -1.58
N ARG A 124 11.96 -10.88 -1.60
CA ARG A 124 11.60 -10.09 -2.77
C ARG A 124 12.51 -8.87 -2.86
N GLY A 125 13.05 -8.62 -4.04
CA GLY A 125 13.90 -7.46 -4.29
C GLY A 125 13.78 -6.97 -5.72
N THR A 126 14.39 -5.82 -6.01
CA THR A 126 14.45 -5.23 -7.34
C THR A 126 15.89 -5.19 -7.83
N VAL A 127 16.14 -5.67 -9.05
CA VAL A 127 17.43 -5.55 -9.71
C VAL A 127 17.68 -4.09 -10.05
N THR A 128 18.74 -3.51 -9.52
CA THR A 128 19.09 -2.09 -9.76
C THR A 128 20.19 -1.91 -10.80
N ALA A 129 21.04 -2.93 -10.99
CA ALA A 129 22.08 -2.92 -12.01
C ALA A 129 22.55 -4.34 -12.31
N VAL A 130 22.94 -4.58 -13.57
CA VAL A 130 23.61 -5.80 -14.03
C VAL A 130 24.89 -5.37 -14.73
N SER A 131 26.03 -5.86 -14.29
CA SER A 131 27.33 -5.52 -14.89
C SER A 131 28.39 -6.58 -14.55
N ALA A 132 29.17 -6.97 -15.55
CA ALA A 132 30.33 -7.86 -15.41
C ALA A 132 30.05 -9.15 -14.61
N GLY A 133 28.91 -9.82 -14.90
CA GLY A 133 28.51 -11.06 -14.22
C GLY A 133 28.03 -10.86 -12.79
N ARG A 134 27.79 -9.61 -12.38
CA ARG A 134 27.25 -9.25 -11.05
C ARG A 134 25.92 -8.51 -11.20
N VAL A 135 25.00 -8.81 -10.28
CA VAL A 135 23.65 -8.26 -10.20
C VAL A 135 23.50 -7.55 -8.85
N ARG A 136 23.22 -6.26 -8.88
CA ARG A 136 22.87 -5.51 -7.68
C ARG A 136 21.38 -5.62 -7.46
N VAL A 137 20.99 -6.17 -6.30
CA VAL A 137 19.59 -6.33 -5.92
C VAL A 137 19.31 -5.49 -4.67
N ASP A 138 18.26 -4.74 -4.71
CA ASP A 138 17.74 -3.94 -3.61
C ASP A 138 16.54 -4.65 -2.98
N PHE A 139 16.68 -5.09 -1.74
CA PHE A 139 15.66 -5.74 -0.94
C PHE A 139 14.90 -4.79 -0.02
N ASN A 140 15.14 -3.48 -0.12
CA ASN A 140 14.32 -2.50 0.59
C ASN A 140 12.87 -2.53 0.13
N ASN A 141 11.96 -2.08 1.01
CA ASN A 141 10.61 -1.78 0.59
C ASN A 141 10.64 -0.78 -0.58
N PRO A 142 9.92 -1.00 -1.68
CA PRO A 142 9.90 -0.09 -2.84
C PRO A 142 9.54 1.36 -2.51
N LEU A 143 8.84 1.60 -1.39
CA LEU A 143 8.46 2.93 -0.90
C LEU A 143 9.45 3.52 0.11
N ALA A 144 10.46 2.74 0.58
CA ALA A 144 11.45 3.21 1.55
C ALA A 144 12.24 4.42 1.01
N GLY A 145 12.44 5.41 1.87
CA GLY A 145 13.12 6.66 1.55
C GLY A 145 12.34 7.63 0.67
N LYS A 146 11.08 7.31 0.33
CA LYS A 146 10.22 8.16 -0.49
C LYS A 146 9.22 8.91 0.36
N THR A 147 8.96 10.16 0.01
CA THR A 147 7.78 10.89 0.51
C THR A 147 6.55 10.35 -0.20
N LEU A 148 5.50 10.07 0.56
CA LEU A 148 4.23 9.58 0.04
C LEU A 148 3.20 10.70 0.08
N LYS A 149 2.35 10.79 -0.95
CA LYS A 149 1.18 11.66 -0.98
C LYS A 149 -0.06 10.78 -1.03
N TYR A 150 -1.00 11.01 -0.12
CA TYR A 150 -2.32 10.41 -0.17
C TYR A 150 -3.36 11.51 -0.32
N ALA A 151 -4.22 11.37 -1.32
CA ALA A 151 -5.53 12.03 -1.36
C ALA A 151 -6.55 10.98 -0.94
N PHE A 152 -7.27 11.20 0.15
CA PHE A 152 -8.18 10.20 0.69
C PHE A 152 -9.49 10.81 1.19
N LYS A 153 -10.51 9.96 1.30
CA LYS A 153 -11.80 10.29 1.89
C LYS A 153 -12.27 9.11 2.73
N VAL A 154 -12.68 9.38 3.95
CA VAL A 154 -13.41 8.40 4.75
C VAL A 154 -14.85 8.40 4.27
N VAL A 155 -15.27 7.35 3.57
CA VAL A 155 -16.61 7.27 2.96
C VAL A 155 -17.66 7.02 4.04
N ARG A 156 -17.40 6.06 4.91
CA ARG A 156 -18.31 5.66 5.98
C ARG A 156 -17.57 4.95 7.12
N LYS A 157 -18.22 4.88 8.27
CA LYS A 157 -17.79 4.17 9.47
C LYS A 157 -18.78 3.05 9.81
N ALA A 158 -18.29 1.89 10.21
CA ALA A 158 -19.14 0.77 10.62
C ALA A 158 -19.97 1.15 11.84
N ALA A 159 -21.29 1.12 11.69
CA ALA A 159 -22.23 1.50 12.74
C ALA A 159 -22.69 0.29 13.60
N THR A 160 -22.74 -0.90 12.99
CA THR A 160 -23.28 -2.11 13.63
C THR A 160 -22.22 -3.19 13.82
N PRO A 161 -22.39 -4.12 14.79
CA PRO A 161 -21.50 -5.26 14.93
C PRO A 161 -21.43 -6.14 13.68
N ASP A 162 -22.56 -6.31 12.96
CA ASP A 162 -22.61 -7.07 11.70
C ASP A 162 -21.72 -6.43 10.62
N GLU A 163 -21.80 -5.11 10.44
CA GLU A 163 -20.94 -4.37 9.51
C GLU A 163 -19.44 -4.51 9.88
N ARG A 164 -19.12 -4.49 11.18
CA ARG A 164 -17.74 -4.68 11.65
C ARG A 164 -17.21 -6.06 11.29
N VAL A 165 -17.99 -7.11 11.49
CA VAL A 165 -17.60 -8.49 11.16
C VAL A 165 -17.44 -8.64 9.64
N ARG A 166 -18.38 -8.11 8.84
CA ARG A 166 -18.28 -8.12 7.36
C ARG A 166 -17.02 -7.44 6.88
N ALA A 167 -16.74 -6.25 7.39
CA ALA A 167 -15.54 -5.52 7.01
C ALA A 167 -14.24 -6.27 7.33
N VAL A 168 -14.18 -6.98 8.47
CA VAL A 168 -13.02 -7.83 8.80
C VAL A 168 -12.89 -8.99 7.83
N ILE A 169 -13.99 -9.64 7.46
CA ILE A 169 -14.00 -10.71 6.46
C ILE A 169 -13.56 -10.16 5.10
N ASP A 170 -14.03 -8.98 4.71
CA ASP A 170 -13.62 -8.32 3.46
C ASP A 170 -12.13 -8.01 3.42
N MET A 171 -11.56 -7.56 4.54
CA MET A 171 -10.11 -7.28 4.62
C MET A 171 -9.25 -8.53 4.42
N ASP A 172 -9.70 -9.69 4.91
CA ASP A 172 -8.89 -10.89 4.91
C ASP A 172 -9.19 -11.81 3.70
N TYR A 173 -10.40 -11.78 3.17
CA TYR A 173 -10.87 -12.69 2.11
C TYR A 173 -11.46 -12.00 0.87
N GLY A 174 -11.78 -10.70 0.95
CA GLY A 174 -12.40 -9.95 -0.16
C GLY A 174 -13.83 -10.40 -0.53
N LEU A 175 -14.53 -11.09 0.35
CA LEU A 175 -15.80 -11.76 0.06
C LEU A 175 -16.87 -11.55 1.14
N GLY A 176 -16.82 -10.46 1.89
CA GLY A 176 -17.68 -10.22 3.06
C GLY A 176 -19.18 -10.33 2.78
N GLU A 177 -19.64 -9.95 1.57
CA GLU A 177 -21.05 -10.04 1.20
C GLU A 177 -21.54 -11.48 0.99
N GLN A 178 -20.63 -12.43 0.70
CA GLN A 178 -20.97 -13.84 0.45
C GLN A 178 -21.18 -14.65 1.74
N PHE A 179 -20.77 -14.12 2.88
CA PHE A 179 -20.91 -14.79 4.17
C PHE A 179 -22.22 -14.42 4.86
N LYS A 180 -22.95 -15.46 5.35
CA LYS A 180 -24.07 -15.28 6.28
C LYS A 180 -23.49 -15.17 7.69
N ILE A 181 -23.56 -13.98 8.28
CA ILE A 181 -23.11 -13.72 9.64
C ILE A 181 -24.28 -13.93 10.59
N ARG A 182 -24.07 -14.70 11.67
CA ARG A 182 -25.01 -14.86 12.76
C ARG A 182 -24.29 -14.45 14.05
N LEU A 183 -24.72 -13.39 14.65
CA LEU A 183 -24.23 -12.93 15.96
C LEU A 183 -25.15 -13.55 17.02
N GLU A 184 -24.59 -14.30 17.98
CA GLU A 184 -25.28 -14.87 19.13
C GLU A 184 -25.00 -14.02 20.39
#